data_1018890603680287ae40b97d5269a104
#
_entry.id   1018890603680287ae40b97d5269a104
#
_cell.length_a   1.000
_cell.length_b   1.000
_cell.length_c   1.000
_cell.angle_alpha   90.00
_cell.angle_beta   90.00
_cell.angle_gamma   90.00
#
_symmetry.space_group_name_H-M   'P 1'
#
loop_
_entity.id
_entity.type
_entity.pdbx_description
1 polymer ?
#
loop_
_entity_poly.entity_id
_entity_poly.type
_entity_poly.pdbx_seq_one_letter_code
_entity_poly.pdbx_strand_id
1 'polypeptide(L)' 'MSASTTIAVALDGRPREVQAGTTLAALVCELGYAPNAVGTAVNGRFVARGLREELELRPGDAVVLFQPIAGG' A
#
# COMPACT_ATOMS: atom_id res chain seq x y z
N MET A 1 20.69 -18.61 -2.08
CA MET A 1 20.12 -17.97 -1.28
C MET A 1 19.73 -16.71 -1.66
N SER A 2 18.68 -16.36 -1.60
CA SER A 2 18.24 -15.12 -2.05
C SER A 2 18.36 -14.14 -0.97
N ALA A 3 18.89 -13.03 -1.25
CA ALA A 3 18.92 -11.95 -0.34
C ALA A 3 17.59 -11.26 -0.40
N SER A 4 16.98 -11.09 0.72
CA SER A 4 15.77 -10.31 0.78
C SER A 4 16.13 -8.87 0.65
N THR A 5 15.59 -8.22 -0.34
CA THR A 5 15.75 -6.78 -0.50
C THR A 5 14.51 -6.11 0.02
N THR A 6 14.67 -5.18 0.93
CA THR A 6 13.55 -4.41 1.44
C THR A 6 13.67 -2.97 0.98
N ILE A 7 12.53 -2.33 0.89
CA ILE A 7 12.46 -0.91 0.58
C ILE A 7 11.68 -0.22 1.68
N ALA A 8 11.91 1.05 1.85
CA ALA A 8 11.21 1.85 2.84
C ALA A 8 10.16 2.69 2.13
N VAL A 9 8.94 2.61 2.60
CA VAL A 9 7.85 3.46 2.12
C VAL A 9 7.31 4.19 3.32
N ALA A 10 6.56 5.26 3.08
CA ALA A 10 5.87 5.94 4.16
C ALA A 10 4.44 5.45 4.18
N LEU A 11 3.98 4.97 5.32
CA LEU A 11 2.60 4.52 5.47
C LEU A 11 1.94 5.43 6.48
N ASP A 12 1.01 6.24 5.99
CA ASP A 12 0.31 7.23 6.81
C ASP A 12 1.31 8.12 7.56
N GLY A 13 2.38 8.50 6.86
CA GLY A 13 3.38 9.38 7.41
C GLY A 13 4.46 8.71 8.24
N ARG A 14 4.44 7.37 8.34
CA ARG A 14 5.43 6.65 9.14
C ARG A 14 6.24 5.72 8.23
N PRO A 15 7.52 5.60 8.48
CA PRO A 15 8.32 4.69 7.65
C PRO A 15 7.92 3.24 7.90
N ARG A 16 7.89 2.48 6.85
CA ARG A 16 7.62 1.05 6.93
C ARG A 16 8.44 0.34 5.89
N GLU A 17 9.05 -0.76 6.28
CA GLU A 17 9.82 -1.56 5.35
C GLU A 17 8.94 -2.65 4.77
N VAL A 18 9.03 -2.83 3.47
CA VAL A 18 8.35 -3.91 2.77
C VAL A 18 9.36 -4.54 1.82
N GLN A 19 9.09 -5.74 1.40
CA GLN A 19 9.98 -6.39 0.45
C GLN A 19 9.86 -5.74 -0.91
N ALA A 20 10.97 -5.64 -1.62
CA ALA A 20 10.94 -5.15 -2.98
C ALA A 20 10.02 -6.04 -3.80
N GLY A 21 9.22 -5.43 -4.63
CA GLY A 21 8.23 -6.17 -5.42
C GLY A 21 6.85 -6.27 -4.76
N THR A 22 6.73 -5.77 -3.54
CA THR A 22 5.44 -5.77 -2.88
C THR A 22 4.49 -4.83 -3.60
N THR A 23 3.31 -5.32 -3.92
CA THR A 23 2.29 -4.47 -4.52
C THR A 23 1.47 -3.78 -3.44
N LEU A 24 0.75 -2.75 -3.84
CA LEU A 24 -0.13 -2.07 -2.90
C LEU A 24 -1.19 -3.03 -2.36
N ALA A 25 -1.70 -3.93 -3.19
CA ALA A 25 -2.66 -4.91 -2.73
C ALA A 25 -2.05 -5.82 -1.66
N ALA A 26 -0.80 -6.23 -1.86
CA ALA A 26 -0.14 -7.09 -0.89
C ALA A 26 0.06 -6.36 0.43
N LEU A 27 0.39 -5.08 0.39
CA LEU A 27 0.57 -4.31 1.61
C LEU A 27 -0.74 -4.20 2.37
N VAL A 28 -1.84 -3.92 1.69
CA VAL A 28 -3.15 -3.84 2.34
C VAL A 28 -3.48 -5.15 3.02
N CYS A 29 -3.18 -6.26 2.35
CA CYS A 29 -3.43 -7.58 2.90
C CYS A 29 -2.55 -7.83 4.12
N GLU A 30 -1.27 -7.46 4.07
CA GLU A 30 -0.38 -7.64 5.20
C GLU A 30 -0.84 -6.88 6.43
N LEU A 31 -1.46 -5.74 6.22
CA LEU A 31 -1.93 -4.93 7.33
C LEU A 31 -3.22 -5.45 7.93
N GLY A 32 -3.81 -6.47 7.32
CA GLY A 32 -5.00 -7.11 7.87
C GLY A 32 -6.30 -6.48 7.43
N TYR A 33 -6.28 -5.58 6.46
CA TYR A 33 -7.50 -4.96 5.98
C TYR A 33 -8.10 -5.77 4.85
N ALA A 34 -9.41 -5.86 4.84
CA ALA A 34 -10.11 -6.39 3.69
C ALA A 34 -9.98 -5.39 2.53
N PRO A 35 -9.90 -5.86 1.30
CA PRO A 35 -9.68 -4.92 0.18
C PRO A 35 -10.71 -3.81 0.09
N ASN A 36 -11.95 -4.09 0.46
CA ASN A 36 -12.99 -3.08 0.36
C ASN A 36 -13.17 -2.28 1.64
N ALA A 37 -12.31 -2.49 2.63
CA ALA A 37 -12.44 -1.78 3.90
C ALA A 37 -11.67 -0.46 3.90
N VAL A 38 -10.77 -0.27 2.96
CA VAL A 38 -9.94 0.94 2.94
C VAL A 38 -9.82 1.47 1.53
N GLY A 39 -9.65 2.75 1.42
CA GLY A 39 -9.20 3.37 0.19
C GLY A 39 -7.70 3.57 0.26
N THR A 40 -7.06 3.70 -0.88
CA THR A 40 -5.62 3.83 -0.94
C THR A 40 -5.23 4.99 -1.84
N ALA A 41 -4.18 5.68 -1.44
CA ALA A 41 -3.56 6.71 -2.27
C ALA A 41 -2.06 6.54 -2.18
N VAL A 42 -1.37 6.78 -3.26
CA VAL A 42 0.09 6.69 -3.30
C VAL A 42 0.60 7.97 -3.91
N ASN A 43 1.47 8.64 -3.17
CA ASN A 43 2.06 9.91 -3.59
C ASN A 43 0.99 10.94 -3.96
N GLY A 44 -0.09 10.93 -3.18
CA GLY A 44 -1.17 11.90 -3.39
C GLY A 44 -2.17 11.52 -4.46
N ARG A 45 -2.05 10.34 -5.04
CA ARG A 45 -2.96 9.92 -6.09
C ARG A 45 -3.80 8.76 -5.62
N PHE A 46 -5.09 8.86 -5.80
CA PHE A 46 -5.99 7.77 -5.46
C PHE A 46 -5.70 6.56 -6.34
N VAL A 47 -5.66 5.40 -5.74
CA VAL A 47 -5.47 4.13 -6.46
C VAL A 47 -6.70 3.29 -6.25
N ALA A 48 -7.41 3.02 -7.34
CA ALA A 48 -8.61 2.22 -7.27
C ALA A 48 -8.27 0.79 -6.85
N ARG A 49 -9.23 0.15 -6.20
CA ARG A 49 -9.00 -1.19 -5.66
C ARG A 49 -8.51 -2.17 -6.72
N GLY A 50 -9.08 -2.11 -7.91
CA GLY A 50 -8.68 -3.04 -8.97
C GLY A 50 -7.31 -2.78 -9.54
N LEU A 51 -6.68 -1.64 -9.21
CA LEU A 51 -5.36 -1.34 -9.72
C LEU A 51 -4.27 -1.62 -8.70
N ARG A 52 -4.64 -1.98 -7.48
CA ARG A 52 -3.65 -2.17 -6.43
C ARG A 52 -2.70 -3.33 -6.70
N GLU A 53 -3.19 -4.37 -7.35
CA GLU A 53 -2.36 -5.53 -7.64
C GLU A 53 -1.33 -5.23 -8.71
N GLU A 54 -1.56 -4.21 -9.50
CA GLU A 54 -0.63 -3.84 -10.55
C GLU A 54 0.34 -2.77 -10.13
N LEU A 55 0.12 -2.19 -8.96
CA LEU A 55 0.98 -1.10 -8.51
C LEU A 55 2.05 -1.66 -7.58
N GLU A 56 3.26 -1.77 -8.09
CA GLU A 56 4.39 -2.20 -7.30
C GLU A 56 4.94 -1.00 -6.54
N LEU A 57 5.12 -1.15 -5.23
CA LEU A 57 5.63 -0.06 -4.41
C LEU A 57 7.11 0.13 -4.65
N ARG A 58 7.54 1.38 -4.57
CA ARG A 58 8.94 1.75 -4.78
C ARG A 58 9.45 2.47 -3.56
N PRO A 59 10.78 2.50 -3.39
CA PRO A 59 11.35 3.21 -2.25
C PRO A 59 10.89 4.66 -2.23
N GLY A 60 10.47 5.11 -1.06
CA GLY A 60 10.04 6.48 -0.90
C GLY A 60 8.59 6.75 -1.22
N ASP A 61 7.85 5.75 -1.68
CA ASP A 61 6.43 5.98 -1.96
C ASP A 61 5.69 6.33 -0.68
N ALA A 62 4.79 7.28 -0.78
CA ALA A 62 3.97 7.69 0.35
C ALA A 62 2.59 7.07 0.18
N VAL A 63 2.28 6.10 1.02
CA VAL A 63 1.02 5.36 0.96
C VAL A 63 0.11 5.88 2.05
N VAL A 64 -1.11 6.22 1.69
CA VAL A 64 -2.10 6.66 2.65
C VAL A 64 -3.30 5.75 2.55
N LEU A 65 -3.75 5.24 3.67
CA LEU A 65 -4.96 4.44 3.74
C LEU A 65 -6.04 5.27 4.41
N PHE A 66 -7.23 5.21 3.89
CA PHE A 66 -8.35 5.92 4.49
C PHE A 66 -9.58 5.04 4.44
N GLN A 67 -10.47 5.24 5.39
CA GLN A 67 -11.69 4.47 5.40
C GLN A 67 -12.70 5.17 4.51
N PRO A 68 -13.26 4.44 3.55
CA PRO A 68 -14.30 5.05 2.74
C PRO A 68 -15.47 5.37 3.66
N ILE A 69 -16.05 6.53 3.48
CA ILE A 69 -17.22 6.90 4.22
C ILE A 69 -18.31 5.98 3.76
N ALA A 70 -18.81 5.19 4.68
CA ALA A 70 -19.91 4.34 4.34
C ALA A 70 -21.06 5.26 4.02
N GLY A 71 -21.47 5.16 2.84
CA GLY A 71 -22.48 6.07 2.40
C GLY A 71 -23.77 5.82 3.03
N GLY A 72 -23.85 5.64 4.05
CA GLY A 72 -25.16 5.48 4.63
C GLY A 72 -25.13 4.44 5.39
#